data_ce003a13f8a94ffa82bcb8673db78220
#
_entry.id   ce003a13f8a94ffa82bcb8673db78220
#
_cell.length_a   1.000
_cell.length_b   1.000
_cell.length_c   1.000
_cell.angle_alpha   90.00
_cell.angle_beta   90.00
_cell.angle_gamma   90.00
#
_symmetry.space_group_name_H-M   'P 1'
#
loop_
_entity.id
_entity.type
_entity.pdbx_description
1 polymer ?
#
loop_
_entity_poly.entity_id
_entity_poly.type
_entity_poly.pdbx_seq_one_letter_code
_entity_poly.pdbx_strand_id
1 'polypeptide(L)'
;MKGYWIVKANTVNAEKQKDYASFASKVVEKYGGKYLVRGGQSLDKEGSIFDRNVVVEFDTYEIAKHAYKSEEYQYAKKILGDEKDRIFAIVEGT
;
A
#
# COMPACT_ATOMS: atom_id res chain seq x y z
N MET A 1 5.62 -18.87 2.85
CA MET A 1 4.29 -18.30 3.05
C MET A 1 4.20 -16.93 2.39
N LYS A 2 3.05 -16.62 1.85
CA LYS A 2 2.84 -15.33 1.19
C LYS A 2 3.01 -14.17 2.17
N GLY A 3 3.31 -13.00 1.64
CA GLY A 3 3.35 -11.77 2.41
C GLY A 3 2.39 -10.76 1.82
N TYR A 4 1.90 -9.85 2.65
CA TYR A 4 0.88 -8.89 2.21
C TYR A 4 1.21 -7.48 2.69
N TRP A 5 0.91 -6.52 1.85
CA TRP A 5 0.75 -5.14 2.27
C TRP A 5 -0.74 -4.92 2.53
N ILE A 6 -1.08 -4.51 3.73
CA ILE A 6 -2.45 -4.17 4.12
C ILE A 6 -2.47 -2.68 4.38
N VAL A 7 -3.20 -1.95 3.56
CA VAL A 7 -3.21 -0.48 3.62
C VAL A 7 -4.64 0.03 3.71
N LYS A 8 -4.87 0.94 4.63
CA LYS A 8 -6.12 1.70 4.71
C LYS A 8 -5.73 3.17 4.73
N ALA A 9 -6.36 3.97 3.89
CA ALA A 9 -5.97 5.36 3.72
C ALA A 9 -7.15 6.26 3.41
N ASN A 10 -7.01 7.52 3.82
CA ASN A 10 -7.87 8.60 3.34
C ASN A 10 -7.02 9.47 2.43
N THR A 11 -7.62 9.95 1.34
CA THR A 11 -6.94 10.84 0.41
C THR A 11 -6.91 12.24 1.02
N VAL A 12 -5.71 12.73 1.34
CA VAL A 12 -5.51 14.08 1.87
C VAL A 12 -5.27 15.07 0.72
N ASN A 13 -4.43 14.67 -0.22
CA ASN A 13 -4.10 15.47 -1.40
C ASN A 13 -4.20 14.57 -2.63
N ALA A 14 -5.21 14.81 -3.47
CA ALA A 14 -5.49 13.94 -4.61
C ALA A 14 -4.35 13.88 -5.62
N GLU A 15 -3.67 14.99 -5.87
CA GLU A 15 -2.57 15.04 -6.83
C GLU A 15 -1.37 14.25 -6.33
N LYS A 16 -0.99 14.44 -5.07
CA LYS A 16 0.10 13.67 -4.44
C LYS A 16 -0.24 12.19 -4.39
N GLN A 17 -1.49 11.85 -4.10
CA GLN A 17 -1.93 10.46 -4.06
C GLN A 17 -1.80 9.81 -5.44
N LYS A 18 -2.14 10.51 -6.49
CA LYS A 18 -2.01 10.02 -7.86
C LYS A 18 -0.55 9.77 -8.22
N ASP A 19 0.32 10.70 -7.89
CA ASP A 19 1.76 10.56 -8.16
C ASP A 19 2.36 9.41 -7.35
N TYR A 20 2.01 9.33 -6.06
CA TYR A 20 2.42 8.22 -5.21
C TYR A 20 2.00 6.88 -5.83
N ALA A 21 0.74 6.76 -6.22
CA ALA A 21 0.21 5.50 -6.76
C ALA A 21 0.94 5.08 -8.03
N SER A 22 1.34 6.02 -8.88
CA SER A 22 2.09 5.74 -10.09
C SER A 22 3.43 5.08 -9.77
N PHE A 23 4.17 5.61 -8.79
CA PHE A 23 5.47 5.04 -8.40
C PHE A 23 5.31 3.75 -7.59
N ALA A 24 4.34 3.71 -6.69
CA ALA A 24 4.08 2.53 -5.87
C ALA A 24 3.68 1.33 -6.73
N SER A 25 2.90 1.54 -7.78
CA SER A 25 2.51 0.47 -8.72
C SER A 25 3.72 -0.16 -9.40
N LYS A 26 4.70 0.66 -9.73
CA LYS A 26 5.95 0.16 -10.36
C LYS A 26 6.75 -0.70 -9.39
N VAL A 27 6.76 -0.34 -8.11
CA VAL A 27 7.41 -1.14 -7.07
C VAL A 27 6.72 -2.49 -6.93
N VAL A 28 5.39 -2.47 -6.84
CA VAL A 28 4.60 -3.70 -6.74
C VAL A 28 4.92 -4.63 -7.92
N GLU A 29 4.91 -4.10 -9.13
CA GLU A 29 5.23 -4.87 -10.34
C GLU A 29 6.65 -5.44 -10.28
N LYS A 30 7.63 -4.62 -9.91
CA LYS A 30 9.04 -5.02 -9.85
C LYS A 30 9.26 -6.21 -8.91
N TYR A 31 8.55 -6.23 -7.79
CA TYR A 31 8.72 -7.29 -6.78
C TYR A 31 7.70 -8.43 -6.94
N GLY A 32 7.00 -8.46 -8.07
CA GLY A 32 6.07 -9.55 -8.37
C GLY A 32 4.80 -9.53 -7.54
N GLY A 33 4.44 -8.36 -7.01
CA GLY A 33 3.23 -8.23 -6.22
C GLY A 33 1.97 -8.26 -7.07
N LYS A 34 0.88 -8.69 -6.44
CA LYS A 34 -0.42 -8.77 -7.08
C LYS A 34 -1.43 -8.01 -6.22
N TYR A 35 -2.14 -7.06 -6.82
CA TYR A 35 -3.22 -6.37 -6.12
C TYR A 35 -4.40 -7.33 -5.95
N LEU A 36 -4.81 -7.55 -4.70
CA LEU A 36 -6.01 -8.31 -4.39
C LEU A 36 -7.18 -7.38 -4.10
N VAL A 37 -6.89 -6.21 -3.52
CA VAL A 37 -7.86 -5.13 -3.30
C VAL A 37 -7.17 -3.84 -3.70
N ARG A 38 -7.86 -3.02 -4.48
CA ARG A 38 -7.31 -1.75 -4.94
C ARG A 38 -8.44 -0.74 -5.05
N GLY A 39 -8.80 -0.13 -3.89
CA GLY A 39 -9.98 0.71 -3.80
C GLY A 39 -11.24 -0.14 -3.85
N GLY A 40 -12.27 0.38 -4.48
CA GLY A 40 -13.56 -0.30 -4.55
C GLY A 40 -14.43 -0.01 -3.33
N GLN A 41 -15.55 -0.71 -3.26
CA GLN A 41 -16.48 -0.52 -2.15
C GLN A 41 -15.94 -1.12 -0.86
N SER A 42 -16.21 -0.45 0.25
CA SER A 42 -15.82 -0.96 1.56
C SER A 42 -16.79 -0.45 2.63
N LEU A 43 -16.85 -1.18 3.74
CA LEU A 43 -17.64 -0.81 4.90
C LEU A 43 -16.77 -0.97 6.12
N ASP A 44 -16.40 0.13 6.75
CA ASP A 44 -15.65 0.09 8.01
C ASP A 44 -16.66 0.02 9.16
N LYS A 45 -16.75 -1.15 9.78
CA LYS A 45 -17.74 -1.45 10.81
C LYS A 45 -17.29 -1.06 12.21
N GLU A 46 -16.00 -1.09 12.44
CA GLU A 46 -15.43 -0.78 13.75
C GLU A 46 -14.11 -0.03 13.53
N GLY A 47 -13.80 0.90 14.38
CA GLY A 47 -12.60 1.71 14.30
C GLY A 47 -12.75 2.91 13.37
N SER A 48 -11.62 3.44 12.93
CA SER A 48 -11.59 4.61 12.06
C SER A 48 -12.10 4.29 10.66
N ILE A 49 -12.66 5.30 10.01
CA ILE A 49 -13.20 5.17 8.66
C ILE A 49 -12.13 5.62 7.66
N PHE A 50 -11.87 4.77 6.66
CA PHE A 50 -10.94 5.08 5.58
C PHE A 50 -11.65 4.91 4.25
N ASP A 51 -11.43 5.83 3.32
CA ASP A 51 -12.12 5.79 2.03
C ASP A 51 -11.47 4.83 1.02
N ARG A 52 -10.25 4.36 1.31
CA ARG A 52 -9.52 3.53 0.37
C ARG A 52 -8.82 2.36 1.08
N ASN A 53 -8.96 1.19 0.52
CA ASN A 53 -8.27 -0.02 0.99
C ASN A 53 -7.44 -0.61 -0.14
N VAL A 54 -6.23 -1.06 0.21
CA VAL A 54 -5.34 -1.73 -0.75
C VAL A 54 -4.75 -2.96 -0.08
N VAL A 55 -4.79 -4.07 -0.78
CA VAL A 55 -4.13 -5.31 -0.35
C VAL A 55 -3.28 -5.80 -1.51
N VAL A 56 -1.99 -5.99 -1.24
CA VAL A 56 -1.05 -6.52 -2.24
C VAL A 56 -0.48 -7.82 -1.71
N GLU A 57 -0.47 -8.85 -2.55
CA GLU A 57 0.12 -10.14 -2.23
C GLU A 57 1.49 -10.27 -2.89
N PHE A 58 2.48 -10.71 -2.12
CA PHE A 58 3.81 -11.05 -2.63
C PHE A 58 4.07 -12.53 -2.39
N ASP A 59 5.00 -13.11 -3.15
CA ASP A 59 5.30 -14.53 -3.04
C ASP A 59 5.75 -14.95 -1.65
N THR A 60 6.47 -14.07 -0.95
CA THR A 60 6.89 -14.34 0.42
C THR A 60 6.78 -13.09 1.28
N TYR A 61 6.72 -13.31 2.59
CA TYR A 61 6.75 -12.21 3.55
C TYR A 61 8.06 -11.41 3.42
N GLU A 62 9.17 -12.08 3.16
CA GLU A 62 10.48 -11.41 2.99
C GLU A 62 10.46 -10.47 1.79
N ILE A 63 9.86 -10.89 0.68
CA ILE A 63 9.72 -10.03 -0.50
C ILE A 63 8.85 -8.83 -0.19
N ALA A 64 7.74 -9.02 0.54
CA ALA A 64 6.87 -7.91 0.93
C ALA A 64 7.63 -6.86 1.74
N LYS A 65 8.49 -7.29 2.66
CA LYS A 65 9.33 -6.39 3.45
C LYS A 65 10.37 -5.69 2.58
N HIS A 66 11.03 -6.42 1.69
CA HIS A 66 12.03 -5.84 0.79
C HIS A 66 11.42 -4.77 -0.12
N ALA A 67 10.25 -5.06 -0.66
CA ALA A 67 9.55 -4.10 -1.52
C ALA A 67 9.29 -2.78 -0.78
N TYR A 68 8.84 -2.86 0.46
CA TYR A 68 8.58 -1.66 1.26
C TYR A 68 9.87 -0.88 1.56
N LYS A 69 10.97 -1.59 1.85
CA LYS A 69 12.26 -0.96 2.18
C LYS A 69 13.02 -0.47 0.97
N SER A 70 12.61 -0.82 -0.23
CA SER A 70 13.30 -0.42 -1.46
C SER A 70 13.40 1.09 -1.57
N GLU A 71 14.46 1.56 -2.23
CA GLU A 71 14.64 2.99 -2.49
C GLU A 71 13.47 3.54 -3.32
N GLU A 72 12.99 2.74 -4.26
CA GLU A 72 11.86 3.12 -5.12
C GLU A 72 10.59 3.35 -4.31
N TYR A 73 10.29 2.47 -3.35
CA TYR A 73 9.11 2.67 -2.52
C TYR A 73 9.28 3.86 -1.57
N GLN A 74 10.46 4.00 -0.97
CA GLN A 74 10.73 5.15 -0.09
C GLN A 74 10.62 6.47 -0.84
N TYR A 75 11.01 6.48 -2.11
CA TYR A 75 10.81 7.65 -2.97
C TYR A 75 9.31 7.95 -3.15
N ALA A 76 8.52 6.92 -3.45
CA ALA A 76 7.06 7.07 -3.58
C ALA A 76 6.45 7.61 -2.29
N LYS A 77 6.87 7.06 -1.16
CA LYS A 77 6.39 7.49 0.16
C LYS A 77 6.67 8.95 0.43
N LYS A 78 7.83 9.47 0.01
CA LYS A 78 8.20 10.87 0.17
C LYS A 78 7.25 11.81 -0.59
N ILE A 79 6.66 11.34 -1.67
CA ILE A 79 5.69 12.15 -2.44
C ILE A 79 4.48 12.49 -1.58
N LEU A 80 4.02 11.56 -0.75
CA LEU A 80 2.93 11.84 0.19
C LEU A 80 3.36 12.80 1.30
N GLY A 81 4.65 12.76 1.67
CA GLY A 81 5.18 13.62 2.71
C GLY A 81 4.50 13.37 4.05
N ASP A 82 4.30 14.45 4.81
CA ASP A 82 3.62 14.39 6.10
C ASP A 82 2.11 14.53 5.95
N GLU A 83 1.64 14.88 4.77
CA GLU A 83 0.22 15.01 4.47
C GLU A 83 -0.36 13.64 4.11
N LYS A 84 -0.42 12.76 5.10
CA LYS A 84 -0.99 11.44 4.87
C LYS A 84 -1.81 11.01 6.10
N ASP A 85 -2.91 10.37 5.83
CA ASP A 85 -3.79 9.80 6.83
C ASP A 85 -4.01 8.34 6.45
N ARG A 86 -3.15 7.46 6.97
CA ARG A 86 -3.22 6.04 6.60
C ARG A 86 -2.52 5.15 7.59
N ILE A 87 -2.88 3.88 7.53
CA ILE A 87 -2.16 2.82 8.21
C ILE A 87 -1.62 1.85 7.15
N PHE A 88 -0.46 1.30 7.40
CA PHE A 88 0.22 0.40 6.48
C PHE A 88 0.86 -0.71 7.30
N ALA A 89 0.48 -1.94 7.03
CA ALA A 89 1.05 -3.10 7.71
C ALA A 89 1.59 -4.10 6.70
N ILE A 90 2.66 -4.77 7.08
CA ILE A 90 3.22 -5.88 6.30
C ILE A 90 2.98 -7.12 7.14
N VAL A 91 2.21 -8.07 6.59
CA VAL A 91 1.79 -9.24 7.36
C VAL A 91 2.12 -10.53 6.61
N GLU A 92 2.33 -11.59 7.37
CA GLU A 92 2.59 -12.91 6.82
C GLU A 92 1.28 -13.67 6.68
N GLY A 93 1.12 -14.37 5.56
CA GLY A 93 -0.04 -15.22 5.33
C GLY A 93 0.07 -16.56 6.04
N THR A 94 -0.98 -17.32 5.96
CA THR A 94 -1.08 -18.66 6.57
C THR A 94 -0.37 -19.74 5.75
#